data_5e9e18e2db1a279104b2a0165ef1a429
#
_entry.id   5e9e18e2db1a279104b2a0165ef1a429
#
_cell.length_a   1.000
_cell.length_b   1.000
_cell.length_c   1.000
_cell.angle_alpha   90.00
_cell.angle_beta   90.00
_cell.angle_gamma   90.00
#
_symmetry.space_group_name_H-M   'P 1'
#
loop_
_entity.id
_entity.type
_entity.pdbx_description
1 polymer ?
#
loop_
_entity_poly.entity_id
_entity_poly.type
_entity_poly.pdbx_seq_one_letter_code
_entity_poly.pdbx_strand_id
1 'polypeptide(L)'
;TPTYEPTIDDYRRRKKDEIARHDSSDEVNAFYMQGQRMWVDKATRAGLMLRLQAEQSMGKETTTLWYGSHQFELPMANAFQMLYVLELYASQCYDNTQRHLAAVDALESKEEIEAYDYRSGYPEELEF
;
A
#
# COMPACT_ATOMS: atom_id res chain seq x y z
N THR A 1 -43.94 -6.05 -6.81
CA THR A 1 -42.70 -5.38 -6.37
C THR A 1 -41.69 -5.35 -7.51
N PRO A 2 -41.23 -4.17 -7.92
CA PRO A 2 -40.20 -4.10 -8.96
C PRO A 2 -38.93 -4.75 -8.49
N THR A 3 -38.37 -5.60 -9.31
CA THR A 3 -37.08 -6.22 -9.06
C THR A 3 -35.99 -5.18 -9.38
N TYR A 4 -35.12 -4.90 -8.40
CA TYR A 4 -33.99 -4.02 -8.62
C TYR A 4 -32.93 -4.72 -9.46
N GLU A 5 -32.58 -4.12 -10.60
CA GLU A 5 -31.45 -4.58 -11.40
C GLU A 5 -30.30 -3.58 -11.24
N PRO A 6 -29.11 -4.06 -10.81
CA PRO A 6 -27.96 -3.18 -10.72
C PRO A 6 -27.61 -2.57 -12.08
N THR A 7 -27.37 -1.27 -12.07
CA THR A 7 -26.93 -0.53 -13.26
C THR A 7 -25.44 -0.74 -13.49
N ILE A 8 -24.95 -0.31 -14.66
CA ILE A 8 -23.52 -0.31 -14.94
C ILE A 8 -22.77 0.56 -13.95
N ASP A 9 -23.36 1.67 -13.49
CA ASP A 9 -22.76 2.52 -12.47
C ASP A 9 -22.68 1.82 -11.11
N ASP A 10 -23.64 0.97 -10.78
CA ASP A 10 -23.57 0.12 -9.57
C ASP A 10 -22.41 -0.86 -9.65
N TYR A 11 -22.19 -1.47 -10.83
CA TYR A 11 -21.05 -2.37 -11.05
C TYR A 11 -19.72 -1.64 -10.91
N ARG A 12 -19.61 -0.43 -11.47
CA ARG A 12 -18.40 0.40 -11.33
C ARG A 12 -18.12 0.71 -9.86
N ARG A 13 -19.13 1.14 -9.13
CA ARG A 13 -18.99 1.49 -7.71
C ARG A 13 -18.51 0.29 -6.89
N ARG A 14 -19.13 -0.87 -7.10
CA ARG A 14 -18.72 -2.10 -6.41
C ARG A 14 -17.27 -2.49 -6.72
N LYS A 15 -16.90 -2.43 -8.00
CA LYS A 15 -15.53 -2.77 -8.40
C LYS A 15 -14.52 -1.78 -7.83
N LYS A 16 -14.84 -0.49 -7.86
CA LYS A 16 -13.97 0.55 -7.27
C LYS A 16 -13.83 0.36 -5.75
N ASP A 17 -14.88 -0.06 -5.06
CA ASP A 17 -14.82 -0.39 -3.63
C ASP A 17 -13.91 -1.60 -3.38
N GLU A 18 -13.99 -2.63 -4.23
CA GLU A 18 -13.08 -3.78 -4.14
C GLU A 18 -11.62 -3.37 -4.34
N ILE A 19 -11.37 -2.51 -5.32
CA ILE A 19 -10.03 -1.99 -5.62
C ILE A 19 -9.50 -1.19 -4.42
N ALA A 20 -10.33 -0.34 -3.82
CA ALA A 20 -9.95 0.45 -2.65
C ALA A 20 -9.64 -0.43 -1.45
N ARG A 21 -10.42 -1.48 -1.22
CA ARG A 21 -10.17 -2.44 -0.14
C ARG A 21 -8.86 -3.21 -0.37
N HIS A 22 -8.59 -3.61 -1.61
CA HIS A 22 -7.34 -4.26 -1.98
C HIS A 22 -6.14 -3.34 -1.73
N ASP A 23 -6.25 -2.08 -2.13
CA ASP A 23 -5.21 -1.06 -1.91
C ASP A 23 -4.87 -0.87 -0.43
N SER A 24 -5.87 -0.99 0.44
CA SER A 24 -5.70 -0.84 1.90
C SER A 24 -5.32 -2.14 2.61
N SER A 25 -5.25 -3.25 1.88
CA SER A 25 -4.93 -4.55 2.45
C SER A 25 -3.42 -4.79 2.51
N ASP A 26 -3.03 -5.87 3.20
CA ASP A 26 -1.64 -6.30 3.26
C ASP A 26 -1.15 -6.98 1.97
N GLU A 27 -1.99 -7.07 0.94
CA GLU A 27 -1.59 -7.53 -0.40
C GLU A 27 -0.86 -6.41 -1.17
N VAL A 28 -1.03 -5.15 -0.75
CA VAL A 28 -0.40 -3.99 -1.36
C VAL A 28 0.50 -3.31 -0.34
N ASN A 29 1.69 -2.89 -0.77
CA ASN A 29 2.71 -2.24 0.07
C ASN A 29 3.42 -3.16 1.08
N ALA A 30 3.23 -4.46 1.00
CA ALA A 30 3.98 -5.40 1.85
C ALA A 30 5.44 -5.48 1.41
N PHE A 31 6.31 -5.76 2.35
CA PHE A 31 7.74 -5.88 2.11
C PHE A 31 8.33 -6.90 3.09
N TYR A 32 9.59 -7.29 2.84
CA TYR A 32 10.31 -8.20 3.72
C TYR A 32 11.47 -7.47 4.39
N MET A 33 11.64 -7.70 5.69
CA MET A 33 12.79 -7.23 6.44
C MET A 33 13.39 -8.43 7.18
N GLN A 34 14.64 -8.77 6.85
CA GLN A 34 15.35 -9.91 7.43
C GLN A 34 14.51 -11.20 7.37
N GLY A 35 13.83 -11.43 6.24
CA GLY A 35 13.00 -12.60 6.02
C GLY A 35 11.59 -12.53 6.60
N GLN A 36 11.27 -11.50 7.37
CA GLN A 36 9.95 -11.29 7.96
C GLN A 36 9.08 -10.45 7.02
N ARG A 37 7.92 -10.99 6.60
CA ARG A 37 6.97 -10.21 5.80
C ARG A 37 6.28 -9.18 6.71
N MET A 38 6.29 -7.94 6.26
CA MET A 38 5.75 -6.81 7.02
C MET A 38 4.81 -5.98 6.16
N TRP A 39 3.85 -5.38 6.82
CA TRP A 39 2.96 -4.39 6.23
C TRP A 39 2.73 -3.28 7.24
N VAL A 40 3.01 -2.04 6.81
CA VAL A 40 2.90 -0.86 7.68
C VAL A 40 2.07 0.18 6.94
N ASP A 41 1.02 0.67 7.57
CA ASP A 41 0.15 1.66 6.96
C ASP A 41 0.83 3.02 6.82
N LYS A 42 0.22 3.89 6.01
CA LYS A 42 0.78 5.20 5.69
C LYS A 42 0.96 6.07 6.93
N ALA A 43 -0.01 6.06 7.84
CA ALA A 43 0.04 6.89 9.05
C ALA A 43 1.20 6.44 9.96
N THR A 44 1.40 5.13 10.09
CA THR A 44 2.50 4.56 10.87
C THR A 44 3.85 4.91 10.22
N ARG A 45 3.96 4.81 8.88
CA ARG A 45 5.20 5.18 8.18
C ARG A 45 5.53 6.67 8.38
N ALA A 46 4.53 7.55 8.29
CA ALA A 46 4.71 8.98 8.55
C ALA A 46 5.17 9.25 9.97
N GLY A 47 4.57 8.55 10.94
CA GLY A 47 4.97 8.64 12.35
C GLY A 47 6.40 8.17 12.59
N LEU A 48 6.82 7.09 11.92
CA LEU A 48 8.20 6.62 11.99
C LEU A 48 9.18 7.65 11.44
N MET A 49 8.86 8.28 10.31
CA MET A 49 9.71 9.34 9.73
C MET A 49 9.90 10.49 10.72
N LEU A 50 8.81 10.94 11.37
CA LEU A 50 8.88 12.00 12.36
C LEU A 50 9.73 11.58 13.56
N ARG A 51 9.56 10.33 14.04
CA ARG A 51 10.37 9.78 15.12
C ARG A 51 11.85 9.78 14.77
N LEU A 52 12.21 9.32 13.56
CA LEU A 52 13.60 9.28 13.12
C LEU A 52 14.20 10.68 13.05
N GLN A 53 13.44 11.65 12.56
CA GLN A 53 13.88 13.05 12.51
C GLN A 53 14.15 13.59 13.91
N ALA A 54 13.28 13.30 14.88
CA ALA A 54 13.47 13.69 16.27
C ALA A 54 14.69 13.03 16.88
N GLU A 55 14.87 11.73 16.69
CA GLU A 55 16.02 10.99 17.19
C GLU A 55 17.33 11.51 16.59
N GLN A 56 17.34 11.78 15.29
CA GLN A 56 18.51 12.32 14.62
C GLN A 56 18.88 13.71 15.16
N SER A 57 17.88 14.56 15.40
CA SER A 57 18.11 15.91 15.94
C SER A 57 18.70 15.86 17.35
N MET A 58 18.46 14.80 18.08
CA MET A 58 19.03 14.56 19.44
C MET A 58 20.35 13.80 19.41
N GLY A 59 20.90 13.57 18.23
CA GLY A 59 22.22 12.94 18.08
C GLY A 59 22.23 11.42 18.18
N LYS A 60 21.09 10.74 18.10
CA LYS A 60 21.06 9.28 18.15
C LYS A 60 21.63 8.70 16.85
N GLU A 61 22.45 7.67 16.97
CA GLU A 61 23.10 7.03 15.83
C GLU A 61 22.33 5.79 15.33
N THR A 62 21.47 5.23 16.18
CA THR A 62 20.68 4.04 15.87
C THR A 62 19.23 4.25 16.28
N THR A 63 18.35 3.48 15.68
CA THR A 63 16.93 3.44 16.06
C THR A 63 16.48 2.00 16.24
N THR A 64 15.43 1.81 17.00
CA THR A 64 14.79 0.51 17.21
C THR A 64 13.39 0.55 16.61
N LEU A 65 13.11 -0.39 15.71
CA LEU A 65 11.82 -0.56 15.10
C LEU A 65 11.17 -1.85 15.60
N TRP A 66 9.86 -1.81 15.80
CA TRP A 66 9.10 -2.97 16.25
C TRP A 66 8.05 -3.35 15.21
N TYR A 67 7.89 -4.65 14.98
CA TYR A 67 6.77 -5.21 14.24
C TYR A 67 6.24 -6.39 15.03
N GLY A 68 5.07 -6.22 15.65
CA GLY A 68 4.57 -7.19 16.63
C GLY A 68 5.58 -7.33 17.78
N SER A 69 6.06 -8.55 17.99
CA SER A 69 7.08 -8.85 19.00
C SER A 69 8.51 -8.82 18.45
N HIS A 70 8.68 -8.56 17.15
CA HIS A 70 9.99 -8.50 16.51
C HIS A 70 10.62 -7.12 16.68
N GLN A 71 11.87 -7.10 17.10
CA GLN A 71 12.65 -5.88 17.28
C GLN A 71 13.77 -5.83 16.25
N PHE A 72 13.90 -4.69 15.58
CA PHE A 72 14.97 -4.44 14.62
C PHE A 72 15.75 -3.21 15.06
N GLU A 73 17.06 -3.36 15.24
CA GLU A 73 17.95 -2.23 15.52
C GLU A 73 18.72 -1.88 14.25
N LEU A 74 18.65 -0.62 13.84
CA LEU A 74 19.22 -0.15 12.58
C LEU A 74 20.04 1.11 12.80
N PRO A 75 21.18 1.27 12.08
CA PRO A 75 21.80 2.58 11.98
C PRO A 75 20.79 3.61 11.43
N MET A 76 20.87 4.84 11.92
CA MET A 76 19.92 5.90 11.56
C MET A 76 19.83 6.11 10.04
N ALA A 77 20.99 6.15 9.36
CA ALA A 77 21.02 6.32 7.91
C ALA A 77 20.29 5.20 7.17
N ASN A 78 20.43 3.96 7.64
CA ASN A 78 19.76 2.81 7.03
C ASN A 78 18.24 2.87 7.24
N ALA A 79 17.80 3.31 8.41
CA ALA A 79 16.38 3.47 8.71
C ALA A 79 15.72 4.53 7.82
N PHE A 80 16.36 5.69 7.64
CA PHE A 80 15.90 6.71 6.73
C PHE A 80 15.82 6.20 5.29
N GLN A 81 16.88 5.52 4.82
CA GLN A 81 16.93 4.97 3.47
C GLN A 81 15.80 3.97 3.24
N MET A 82 15.56 3.10 4.20
CA MET A 82 14.46 2.13 4.13
C MET A 82 13.11 2.83 3.98
N LEU A 83 12.85 3.86 4.78
CA LEU A 83 11.60 4.59 4.72
C LEU A 83 11.43 5.35 3.38
N TYR A 84 12.51 5.92 2.84
CA TYR A 84 12.45 6.57 1.52
C TYR A 84 12.12 5.56 0.42
N VAL A 85 12.76 4.40 0.44
CA VAL A 85 12.50 3.34 -0.54
C VAL A 85 11.06 2.84 -0.41
N LEU A 86 10.56 2.67 0.82
CA LEU A 86 9.17 2.28 1.07
C LEU A 86 8.18 3.30 0.51
N GLU A 87 8.46 4.59 0.67
CA GLU A 87 7.55 5.62 0.17
C GLU A 87 7.51 5.67 -1.37
N LEU A 88 8.66 5.47 -2.03
CA LEU A 88 8.69 5.36 -3.49
C LEU A 88 7.92 4.13 -3.97
N TYR A 89 8.11 3.00 -3.30
CA TYR A 89 7.36 1.77 -3.57
C TYR A 89 5.85 1.98 -3.37
N ALA A 90 5.46 2.60 -2.26
CA ALA A 90 4.06 2.91 -1.98
C ALA A 90 3.46 3.84 -3.05
N SER A 91 4.23 4.80 -3.56
CA SER A 91 3.80 5.68 -4.65
C SER A 91 3.54 4.90 -5.93
N GLN A 92 4.38 3.94 -6.26
CA GLN A 92 4.17 3.08 -7.43
C GLN A 92 2.91 2.21 -7.28
N CYS A 93 2.68 1.67 -6.09
CA CYS A 93 1.46 0.93 -5.80
C CYS A 93 0.22 1.82 -5.94
N TYR A 94 0.29 3.03 -5.39
CA TYR A 94 -0.78 4.02 -5.48
C TYR A 94 -1.10 4.35 -6.95
N ASP A 95 -0.09 4.65 -7.75
CA ASP A 95 -0.27 4.97 -9.15
C ASP A 95 -0.93 3.83 -9.91
N ASN A 96 -0.53 2.58 -9.62
CA ASN A 96 -1.14 1.42 -10.24
C ASN A 96 -2.61 1.26 -9.84
N THR A 97 -2.94 1.48 -8.56
CA THR A 97 -4.32 1.49 -8.09
C THR A 97 -5.14 2.54 -8.81
N GLN A 98 -4.60 3.75 -9.00
CA GLN A 98 -5.28 4.82 -9.72
C GLN A 98 -5.54 4.45 -11.19
N ARG A 99 -4.59 3.77 -11.84
CA ARG A 99 -4.78 3.26 -13.20
C ARG A 99 -5.92 2.26 -13.28
N HIS A 100 -6.03 1.36 -12.28
CA HIS A 100 -7.13 0.40 -12.22
C HIS A 100 -8.48 1.10 -12.03
N LEU A 101 -8.56 2.10 -11.15
CA LEU A 101 -9.79 2.87 -10.95
C LEU A 101 -10.21 3.58 -12.24
N ALA A 102 -9.27 4.21 -12.92
CA ALA A 102 -9.54 4.88 -14.20
C ALA A 102 -9.97 3.89 -15.30
N ALA A 103 -9.34 2.72 -15.33
CA ALA A 103 -9.68 1.68 -16.29
C ALA A 103 -11.09 1.17 -16.10
N VAL A 104 -11.55 1.00 -14.86
CA VAL A 104 -12.93 0.59 -14.57
C VAL A 104 -13.94 1.63 -15.06
N ASP A 105 -13.61 2.91 -14.89
CA ASP A 105 -14.49 3.99 -15.37
C ASP A 105 -14.63 3.99 -16.90
N ALA A 106 -13.64 3.48 -17.62
CA ALA A 106 -13.64 3.43 -19.08
C ALA A 106 -14.34 2.19 -19.64
N LEU A 107 -14.67 1.19 -18.83
CA LEU A 107 -15.36 -0.02 -19.29
C LEU A 107 -16.83 0.27 -19.57
N GLU A 108 -17.37 -0.37 -20.61
CA GLU A 108 -18.70 -0.06 -21.14
C GLU A 108 -19.75 -1.15 -20.88
N SER A 109 -19.37 -2.30 -20.32
CA SER A 109 -20.30 -3.38 -20.02
C SER A 109 -20.12 -3.90 -18.58
N LYS A 110 -21.23 -4.41 -18.03
CA LYS A 110 -21.22 -5.03 -16.69
C LYS A 110 -20.27 -6.22 -16.64
N GLU A 111 -20.24 -7.01 -17.72
CA GLU A 111 -19.40 -8.21 -17.83
C GLU A 111 -17.92 -7.86 -17.79
N GLU A 112 -17.51 -6.82 -18.52
CA GLU A 112 -16.12 -6.34 -18.51
C GLU A 112 -15.71 -5.83 -17.13
N ILE A 113 -16.59 -5.10 -16.46
CA ILE A 113 -16.33 -4.57 -15.12
C ILE A 113 -16.17 -5.71 -14.12
N GLU A 114 -17.08 -6.68 -14.14
CA GLU A 114 -17.04 -7.81 -13.22
C GLU A 114 -15.80 -8.66 -13.42
N ALA A 115 -15.35 -8.84 -14.65
CA ALA A 115 -14.17 -9.64 -15.00
C ALA A 115 -12.86 -8.89 -14.84
N TYR A 116 -12.88 -7.61 -14.52
CA TYR A 116 -11.67 -6.79 -14.48
C TYR A 116 -10.71 -7.27 -13.39
N ASP A 117 -9.46 -7.53 -13.79
CA ASP A 117 -8.39 -7.93 -12.88
C ASP A 117 -7.64 -6.70 -12.36
N TYR A 118 -7.80 -6.41 -11.07
CA TYR A 118 -7.14 -5.28 -10.42
C TYR A 118 -5.91 -5.69 -9.60
N ARG A 119 -5.49 -6.97 -9.67
CA ARG A 119 -4.30 -7.44 -8.95
C ARG A 119 -3.02 -7.33 -9.76
N SER A 120 -3.14 -6.97 -11.03
CA SER A 120 -2.00 -6.87 -11.94
C SER A 120 -1.27 -5.53 -11.85
N GLY A 121 0.00 -5.52 -12.26
CA GLY A 121 0.78 -4.31 -12.47
C GLY A 121 1.45 -3.72 -11.22
N TYR A 122 1.27 -4.34 -10.07
CA TYR A 122 1.94 -3.88 -8.85
C TYR A 122 3.42 -4.29 -8.88
N PRO A 123 4.31 -3.46 -8.30
CA PRO A 123 5.73 -3.82 -8.25
C PRO A 123 5.96 -5.03 -7.34
N GLU A 124 7.08 -5.71 -7.55
CA GLU A 124 7.49 -6.80 -6.66
C GLU A 124 7.70 -6.28 -5.24
N GLU A 125 7.40 -7.13 -4.26
CA GLU A 125 7.60 -6.79 -2.86
C GLU A 125 9.08 -6.55 -2.57
N LEU A 126 9.37 -5.48 -1.83
CA LEU A 126 10.73 -5.12 -1.46
C LEU A 126 11.30 -6.11 -0.44
N GLU A 127 12.62 -6.28 -0.48
CA GLU A 127 13.38 -7.07 0.49
C GLU A 127 14.49 -6.21 1.09
N PHE A 128 14.53 -6.13 2.41
CA PHE A 128 15.57 -5.42 3.16
C PHE A 128 16.44 -6.39 3.97
#